data_2a76dd7308b25c7122d48e636e4abd3b
#
_entry.id   2a76dd7308b25c7122d48e636e4abd3b
#
_cell.length_a   1.000
_cell.length_b   1.000
_cell.length_c   1.000
_cell.angle_alpha   90.00
_cell.angle_beta   90.00
_cell.angle_gamma   90.00
#
_symmetry.space_group_name_H-M   'P 1'
#
loop_
_entity.id
_entity.type
_entity.pdbx_description
1 polymer ?
#
loop_
_entity_poly.entity_id
_entity_poly.type
_entity_poly.pdbx_seq_one_letter_code
_entity_poly.pdbx_strand_id
1 'polypeptide(L)'
;EQTALALVWAGIAHSRLNDMTGALTIFQRNLLLAIQPEDRARAYFWIGKTQQQLGDTAAAQQSWQQGQAIDTTEYYSLRARDLLMGRALFETPALVNLNPDLEKERKDAEAWVRITFNLPAETDLSGPDTLATDARFIRGTELWEMGMYDEARLEFESLRESVSISPTDSFRLGNHLLGIGLYRSAIFAMRQVLTLAGQDSQSASLTAPPYFNHIRYGLYYHDLIIEQSQAYGLDPIFIFSVIRQESLFEGFVKSTAGAHGLMQVIPATGGQIASELN
;
A
#
# COMPACT_ATOMS: atom_id res chain seq x y z
N GLU A 1 12.85 6.81 -19.17
CA GLU A 1 11.59 6.91 -18.42
C GLU A 1 10.58 7.85 -19.08
N GLN A 2 10.88 9.15 -19.25
CA GLN A 2 9.96 10.11 -19.85
C GLN A 2 9.48 9.72 -21.26
N THR A 3 10.34 9.11 -22.08
CA THR A 3 9.99 8.66 -23.44
C THR A 3 8.97 7.50 -23.39
N ALA A 4 9.15 6.54 -22.48
CA ALA A 4 8.23 5.42 -22.33
C ALA A 4 6.83 5.91 -21.89
N LEU A 5 6.77 6.82 -20.92
CA LEU A 5 5.50 7.40 -20.47
C LEU A 5 4.81 8.22 -21.56
N ALA A 6 5.56 9.01 -22.35
CA ALA A 6 5.02 9.76 -23.47
C ALA A 6 4.39 8.84 -24.52
N LEU A 7 5.01 7.70 -24.82
CA LEU A 7 4.45 6.70 -25.75
C LEU A 7 3.17 6.07 -25.22
N VAL A 8 3.06 5.83 -23.90
CA VAL A 8 1.79 5.36 -23.29
C VAL A 8 0.66 6.34 -23.57
N TRP A 9 0.87 7.63 -23.28
CA TRP A 9 -0.16 8.65 -23.52
C TRP A 9 -0.49 8.83 -25.00
N ALA A 10 0.51 8.76 -25.88
CA ALA A 10 0.29 8.78 -27.32
C ALA A 10 -0.55 7.58 -27.78
N GLY A 11 -0.26 6.38 -27.32
CA GLY A 11 -1.06 5.19 -27.64
C GLY A 11 -2.49 5.29 -27.12
N ILE A 12 -2.70 5.83 -25.91
CA ILE A 12 -4.04 6.08 -25.36
C ILE A 12 -4.78 7.12 -26.21
N ALA A 13 -4.11 8.19 -26.66
CA ALA A 13 -4.72 9.20 -27.53
C ALA A 13 -5.17 8.60 -28.86
N HIS A 14 -4.33 7.80 -29.53
CA HIS A 14 -4.73 7.06 -30.74
C HIS A 14 -5.93 6.13 -30.48
N SER A 15 -5.95 5.40 -29.38
CA SER A 15 -7.10 4.54 -29.01
C SER A 15 -8.38 5.37 -28.84
N ARG A 16 -8.32 6.55 -28.23
CA ARG A 16 -9.48 7.44 -28.06
C ARG A 16 -9.97 8.02 -29.37
N LEU A 17 -9.09 8.19 -30.35
CA LEU A 17 -9.40 8.60 -31.71
C LEU A 17 -9.88 7.43 -32.59
N ASN A 18 -10.06 6.25 -32.02
CA ASN A 18 -10.41 4.99 -32.70
C ASN A 18 -9.37 4.52 -33.72
N ASP A 19 -8.13 5.03 -33.67
CA ASP A 19 -7.00 4.53 -34.43
C ASP A 19 -6.31 3.39 -33.68
N MET A 20 -6.91 2.20 -33.67
CA MET A 20 -6.39 1.05 -32.94
C MET A 20 -5.09 0.51 -33.55
N THR A 21 -4.89 0.62 -34.87
CA THR A 21 -3.67 0.18 -35.53
C THR A 21 -2.48 1.08 -35.14
N GLY A 22 -2.68 2.39 -35.15
CA GLY A 22 -1.68 3.35 -34.65
C GLY A 22 -1.37 3.16 -33.18
N ALA A 23 -2.40 2.97 -32.34
CA ALA A 23 -2.25 2.69 -30.94
C ALA A 23 -1.41 1.42 -30.68
N LEU A 24 -1.68 0.32 -31.39
CA LEU A 24 -0.93 -0.93 -31.27
C LEU A 24 0.54 -0.73 -31.59
N THR A 25 0.84 -0.04 -32.70
CA THR A 25 2.22 0.27 -33.10
C THR A 25 2.97 1.06 -32.02
N ILE A 26 2.32 2.03 -31.43
CA ILE A 26 2.90 2.88 -30.38
C ILE A 26 3.14 2.08 -29.09
N PHE A 27 2.17 1.25 -28.66
CA PHE A 27 2.35 0.42 -27.48
C PHE A 27 3.43 -0.66 -27.67
N GLN A 28 3.55 -1.24 -28.86
CA GLN A 28 4.65 -2.17 -29.19
C GLN A 28 6.01 -1.46 -29.15
N ARG A 29 6.10 -0.23 -29.67
CA ARG A 29 7.31 0.58 -29.55
C ARG A 29 7.62 0.93 -28.09
N ASN A 30 6.59 1.21 -27.28
CA ASN A 30 6.73 1.43 -25.84
C ASN A 30 7.33 0.20 -25.14
N LEU A 31 6.86 -1.00 -25.46
CA LEU A 31 7.37 -2.25 -24.91
C LEU A 31 8.87 -2.45 -25.18
N LEU A 32 9.33 -2.08 -26.38
CA LEU A 32 10.76 -2.17 -26.73
C LEU A 32 11.65 -1.22 -25.92
N LEU A 33 11.09 -0.10 -25.43
CA LEU A 33 11.81 0.91 -24.67
C LEU A 33 11.58 0.79 -23.15
N ALA A 34 10.67 -0.09 -22.73
CA ALA A 34 10.33 -0.31 -21.34
C ALA A 34 11.43 -1.12 -20.64
N ILE A 35 12.14 -0.47 -19.70
CA ILE A 35 13.22 -1.08 -18.92
C ILE A 35 12.66 -1.65 -17.61
N GLN A 36 11.81 -0.87 -16.94
CA GLN A 36 11.24 -1.24 -15.65
C GLN A 36 10.14 -2.31 -15.80
N PRO A 37 10.02 -3.25 -14.86
CA PRO A 37 8.97 -4.28 -14.89
C PRO A 37 7.56 -3.69 -15.01
N GLU A 38 7.25 -2.64 -14.26
CA GLU A 38 5.96 -1.95 -14.30
C GLU A 38 5.63 -1.34 -15.67
N ASP A 39 6.63 -0.76 -16.35
CA ASP A 39 6.46 -0.20 -17.70
C ASP A 39 6.20 -1.30 -18.73
N ARG A 40 6.87 -2.45 -18.59
CA ARG A 40 6.66 -3.62 -19.44
C ARG A 40 5.26 -4.22 -19.22
N ALA A 41 4.84 -4.38 -17.96
CA ALA A 41 3.50 -4.87 -17.62
C ALA A 41 2.42 -3.96 -18.22
N ARG A 42 2.59 -2.64 -18.07
CA ARG A 42 1.71 -1.62 -18.66
C ARG A 42 1.65 -1.71 -20.17
N ALA A 43 2.78 -1.87 -20.84
CA ALA A 43 2.82 -2.00 -22.30
C ALA A 43 2.08 -3.26 -22.77
N TYR A 44 2.32 -4.41 -22.17
CA TYR A 44 1.58 -5.65 -22.47
C TYR A 44 0.08 -5.54 -22.22
N PHE A 45 -0.32 -4.90 -21.13
CA PHE A 45 -1.74 -4.66 -20.83
C PHE A 45 -2.42 -3.88 -21.95
N TRP A 46 -1.83 -2.76 -22.39
CA TRP A 46 -2.40 -1.92 -23.44
C TRP A 46 -2.32 -2.56 -24.82
N ILE A 47 -1.26 -3.30 -25.14
CA ILE A 47 -1.17 -4.11 -26.36
C ILE A 47 -2.34 -5.08 -26.42
N GLY A 48 -2.55 -5.87 -25.36
CA GLY A 48 -3.65 -6.84 -25.32
C GLY A 48 -5.03 -6.18 -25.44
N LYS A 49 -5.26 -5.04 -24.77
CA LYS A 49 -6.52 -4.29 -24.92
C LYS A 49 -6.74 -3.83 -26.37
N THR A 50 -5.71 -3.37 -27.02
CA THR A 50 -5.80 -2.88 -28.40
C THR A 50 -6.02 -4.03 -29.38
N GLN A 51 -5.33 -5.17 -29.18
CA GLN A 51 -5.53 -6.39 -29.96
C GLN A 51 -6.97 -6.92 -29.82
N GLN A 52 -7.53 -6.89 -28.61
CA GLN A 52 -8.93 -7.27 -28.36
C GLN A 52 -9.89 -6.37 -29.15
N GLN A 53 -9.65 -5.06 -29.18
CA GLN A 53 -10.46 -4.10 -29.93
C GLN A 53 -10.35 -4.32 -31.47
N LEU A 54 -9.21 -4.80 -31.95
CA LEU A 54 -8.99 -5.19 -33.33
C LEU A 54 -9.59 -6.56 -33.69
N GLY A 55 -10.16 -7.28 -32.70
CA GLY A 55 -10.76 -8.60 -32.89
C GLY A 55 -9.77 -9.77 -32.77
N ASP A 56 -8.49 -9.51 -32.52
CA ASP A 56 -7.48 -10.56 -32.32
C ASP A 56 -7.44 -10.99 -30.84
N THR A 57 -8.43 -11.79 -30.46
CA THR A 57 -8.56 -12.30 -29.09
C THR A 57 -7.39 -13.20 -28.67
N ALA A 58 -6.82 -13.97 -29.61
CA ALA A 58 -5.73 -14.87 -29.29
C ALA A 58 -4.44 -14.09 -28.95
N ALA A 59 -4.10 -13.10 -29.76
CA ALA A 59 -2.96 -12.23 -29.49
C ALA A 59 -3.18 -11.42 -28.18
N ALA A 60 -4.40 -10.95 -27.91
CA ALA A 60 -4.74 -10.23 -26.70
C ALA A 60 -4.46 -11.10 -25.45
N GLN A 61 -4.95 -12.34 -25.45
CA GLN A 61 -4.70 -13.29 -24.36
C GLN A 61 -3.21 -13.54 -24.15
N GLN A 62 -2.44 -13.72 -25.22
CA GLN A 62 -1.01 -13.92 -25.15
C GLN A 62 -0.30 -12.70 -24.53
N SER A 63 -0.69 -11.49 -24.95
CA SER A 63 -0.14 -10.24 -24.37
C SER A 63 -0.44 -10.11 -22.88
N TRP A 64 -1.67 -10.41 -22.45
CA TRP A 64 -2.01 -10.38 -21.03
C TRP A 64 -1.32 -11.49 -20.23
N GLN A 65 -1.10 -12.68 -20.80
CA GLN A 65 -0.28 -13.73 -20.18
C GLN A 65 1.15 -13.26 -19.93
N GLN A 66 1.75 -12.55 -20.88
CA GLN A 66 3.07 -11.95 -20.70
C GLN A 66 3.05 -10.85 -19.63
N GLY A 67 2.03 -9.99 -19.63
CA GLY A 67 1.89 -8.89 -18.66
C GLY A 67 1.72 -9.38 -17.22
N GLN A 68 0.85 -10.38 -16.98
CA GLN A 68 0.61 -10.92 -15.64
C GLN A 68 1.84 -11.60 -15.02
N ALA A 69 2.74 -12.14 -15.87
CA ALA A 69 3.90 -12.88 -15.41
C ALA A 69 5.08 -11.98 -14.97
N ILE A 70 4.99 -10.66 -15.18
CA ILE A 70 6.09 -9.74 -14.90
C ILE A 70 6.23 -9.49 -13.40
N ASP A 71 5.12 -9.13 -12.73
CA ASP A 71 5.09 -8.94 -11.28
C ASP A 71 3.67 -9.23 -10.76
N THR A 72 3.57 -10.11 -9.76
CA THR A 72 2.28 -10.54 -9.20
C THR A 72 1.59 -9.48 -8.35
N THR A 73 2.26 -8.36 -8.08
CA THR A 73 1.78 -7.27 -7.22
C THR A 73 1.55 -5.96 -7.97
N GLU A 74 2.10 -5.84 -9.18
CA GLU A 74 1.98 -4.65 -10.01
C GLU A 74 0.57 -4.47 -10.59
N TYR A 75 0.09 -3.22 -10.59
CA TYR A 75 -1.27 -2.88 -11.04
C TYR A 75 -1.59 -3.45 -12.42
N TYR A 76 -0.73 -3.24 -13.41
CA TYR A 76 -1.01 -3.69 -14.78
C TYR A 76 -0.89 -5.20 -14.95
N SER A 77 -0.03 -5.86 -14.17
CA SER A 77 0.03 -7.33 -14.11
C SER A 77 -1.24 -7.91 -13.50
N LEU A 78 -1.73 -7.32 -12.42
CA LEU A 78 -3.00 -7.69 -11.79
C LEU A 78 -4.18 -7.46 -12.75
N ARG A 79 -4.23 -6.32 -13.43
CA ARG A 79 -5.27 -6.02 -14.41
C ARG A 79 -5.25 -6.95 -15.63
N ALA A 80 -4.05 -7.34 -16.10
CA ALA A 80 -3.90 -8.33 -17.17
C ALA A 80 -4.47 -9.70 -16.72
N ARG A 81 -4.18 -10.11 -15.49
CA ARG A 81 -4.75 -11.33 -14.89
C ARG A 81 -6.27 -11.26 -14.78
N ASP A 82 -6.83 -10.13 -14.34
CA ASP A 82 -8.28 -9.98 -14.23
C ASP A 82 -8.97 -10.11 -15.58
N LEU A 83 -8.40 -9.53 -16.66
CA LEU A 83 -8.93 -9.66 -18.01
C LEU A 83 -8.88 -11.12 -18.51
N LEU A 84 -7.81 -11.86 -18.20
CA LEU A 84 -7.71 -13.29 -18.51
C LEU A 84 -8.76 -14.13 -17.77
N MET A 85 -9.11 -13.74 -16.55
CA MET A 85 -10.13 -14.40 -15.72
C MET A 85 -11.56 -13.91 -15.99
N GLY A 86 -11.74 -12.93 -16.87
CA GLY A 86 -13.03 -12.31 -17.15
C GLY A 86 -13.60 -11.49 -16.00
N ARG A 87 -12.77 -11.04 -15.04
CA ARG A 87 -13.19 -10.23 -13.91
C ARG A 87 -13.51 -8.80 -14.33
N ALA A 88 -14.58 -8.25 -13.79
CA ALA A 88 -14.94 -6.85 -13.97
C ALA A 88 -13.97 -5.92 -13.22
N LEU A 89 -13.98 -4.65 -13.59
CA LEU A 89 -13.32 -3.58 -12.81
C LEU A 89 -14.01 -3.48 -11.44
N PHE A 90 -13.20 -3.34 -10.38
CA PHE A 90 -13.67 -3.19 -9.00
C PHE A 90 -14.44 -4.41 -8.44
N GLU A 91 -14.32 -5.56 -9.06
CA GLU A 91 -14.81 -6.80 -8.49
C GLU A 91 -13.85 -7.26 -7.40
N THR A 92 -14.33 -7.22 -6.15
CA THR A 92 -13.54 -7.66 -4.98
C THR A 92 -13.35 -9.18 -5.05
N PRO A 93 -12.13 -9.70 -4.83
CA PRO A 93 -11.92 -11.14 -4.72
C PRO A 93 -12.80 -11.72 -3.60
N ALA A 94 -13.48 -12.83 -3.87
CA ALA A 94 -14.45 -13.46 -2.96
C ALA A 94 -13.88 -13.90 -1.59
N LEU A 95 -12.57 -13.86 -1.40
CA LEU A 95 -11.87 -14.36 -0.19
C LEU A 95 -10.88 -13.31 0.34
N VAL A 96 -11.39 -12.17 0.79
CA VAL A 96 -10.58 -11.23 1.57
C VAL A 96 -10.84 -11.50 3.05
N ASN A 97 -9.80 -11.88 3.79
CA ASN A 97 -9.88 -11.99 5.25
C ASN A 97 -9.83 -10.59 5.87
N LEU A 98 -10.97 -10.12 6.34
CA LEU A 98 -11.08 -8.83 7.02
C LEU A 98 -10.79 -8.91 8.53
N ASN A 99 -10.47 -10.09 9.06
CA ASN A 99 -10.17 -10.30 10.48
C ASN A 99 -8.90 -11.15 10.66
N PRO A 100 -7.72 -10.64 10.30
CA PRO A 100 -6.46 -11.34 10.52
C PRO A 100 -6.17 -11.49 12.02
N ASP A 101 -5.62 -12.64 12.43
CA ASP A 101 -5.13 -12.86 13.80
C ASP A 101 -3.73 -12.25 13.95
N LEU A 102 -3.69 -10.94 14.18
CA LEU A 102 -2.43 -10.19 14.29
C LEU A 102 -1.57 -10.64 15.47
N GLU A 103 -2.15 -11.20 16.54
CA GLU A 103 -1.37 -11.68 17.68
C GLU A 103 -0.58 -12.95 17.31
N LYS A 104 -1.22 -13.89 16.64
CA LYS A 104 -0.56 -15.09 16.12
C LYS A 104 0.49 -14.72 15.09
N GLU A 105 0.14 -13.89 14.13
CA GLU A 105 1.05 -13.46 13.06
C GLU A 105 2.27 -12.71 13.60
N ARG A 106 2.11 -11.92 14.68
CA ARG A 106 3.21 -11.27 15.36
C ARG A 106 4.23 -12.27 15.91
N LYS A 107 3.78 -13.37 16.52
CA LYS A 107 4.67 -14.44 17.03
C LYS A 107 5.47 -15.09 15.89
N ASP A 108 4.82 -15.33 14.76
CA ASP A 108 5.49 -15.83 13.55
C ASP A 108 6.51 -14.82 13.00
N ALA A 109 6.17 -13.53 13.01
CA ALA A 109 7.08 -12.46 12.61
C ALA A 109 8.27 -12.31 13.57
N GLU A 110 8.09 -12.45 14.88
CA GLU A 110 9.17 -12.45 15.85
C GLU A 110 10.16 -13.60 15.60
N ALA A 111 9.64 -14.81 15.33
CA ALA A 111 10.48 -15.94 14.98
C ALA A 111 11.27 -15.70 13.69
N TRP A 112 10.60 -15.12 12.67
CA TRP A 112 11.24 -14.76 11.41
C TRP A 112 12.33 -13.69 11.59
N VAL A 113 12.09 -12.65 12.40
CA VAL A 113 13.09 -11.61 12.71
C VAL A 113 14.33 -12.23 13.36
N ARG A 114 14.14 -13.14 14.33
CA ARG A 114 15.28 -13.82 14.98
C ARG A 114 16.13 -14.59 13.96
N ILE A 115 15.49 -15.35 13.08
CA ILE A 115 16.17 -16.14 12.05
C ILE A 115 16.86 -15.24 11.02
N THR A 116 16.13 -14.28 10.47
CA THR A 116 16.60 -13.43 9.36
C THR A 116 17.81 -12.58 9.77
N PHE A 117 17.84 -12.11 11.02
CA PHE A 117 18.91 -11.23 11.51
C PHE A 117 19.91 -11.95 12.44
N ASN A 118 19.89 -13.30 12.46
CA ASN A 118 20.78 -14.15 13.25
C ASN A 118 20.82 -13.77 14.75
N LEU A 119 19.65 -13.48 15.33
CA LEU A 119 19.54 -13.16 16.76
C LEU A 119 19.50 -14.44 17.60
N PRO A 120 19.91 -14.38 18.88
CA PRO A 120 19.69 -15.47 19.83
C PRO A 120 18.22 -15.87 19.92
N ALA A 121 17.94 -17.17 20.07
CA ALA A 121 16.56 -17.68 20.11
C ALA A 121 15.74 -17.09 21.28
N GLU A 122 16.43 -16.76 22.38
CA GLU A 122 15.87 -16.14 23.58
C GLU A 122 15.64 -14.63 23.48
N THR A 123 16.00 -13.98 22.35
CA THR A 123 15.80 -12.54 22.18
C THR A 123 14.33 -12.19 22.33
N ASP A 124 13.98 -11.44 23.36
CA ASP A 124 12.62 -10.95 23.55
C ASP A 124 12.32 -9.78 22.61
N LEU A 125 11.29 -9.93 21.79
CA LEU A 125 10.81 -8.90 20.85
C LEU A 125 9.40 -8.38 21.22
N SER A 126 8.86 -8.83 22.37
CA SER A 126 7.48 -8.50 22.77
C SER A 126 7.30 -7.07 23.30
N GLY A 127 8.35 -6.50 23.88
CA GLY A 127 8.30 -5.19 24.51
C GLY A 127 9.28 -4.18 23.89
N PRO A 128 9.28 -2.93 24.38
CA PRO A 128 10.14 -1.87 23.89
C PRO A 128 11.62 -2.01 24.29
N ASP A 129 11.94 -2.82 25.31
CA ASP A 129 13.30 -3.06 25.81
C ASP A 129 14.10 -1.76 26.06
N THR A 130 15.27 -1.63 25.47
CA THR A 130 16.12 -0.43 25.61
C THR A 130 15.45 0.86 25.14
N LEU A 131 14.49 0.80 24.22
CA LEU A 131 13.72 1.95 23.77
C LEU A 131 12.94 2.61 24.91
N ALA A 132 12.50 1.86 25.90
CA ALA A 132 11.75 2.38 27.06
C ALA A 132 12.56 3.40 27.88
N THR A 133 13.88 3.43 27.75
CA THR A 133 14.75 4.40 28.45
C THR A 133 15.13 5.60 27.57
N ASP A 134 14.81 5.59 26.28
CA ASP A 134 15.04 6.72 25.39
C ASP A 134 14.09 7.88 25.73
N ALA A 135 14.66 9.06 25.92
CA ALA A 135 13.89 10.25 26.32
C ALA A 135 12.79 10.62 25.32
N ARG A 136 12.99 10.32 24.02
CA ARG A 136 11.98 10.55 22.97
C ARG A 136 10.83 9.55 23.08
N PHE A 137 11.12 8.29 23.43
CA PHE A 137 10.09 7.28 23.68
C PHE A 137 9.20 7.68 24.85
N ILE A 138 9.82 8.11 25.96
CA ILE A 138 9.09 8.55 27.16
C ILE A 138 8.23 9.77 26.85
N ARG A 139 8.85 10.84 26.32
CA ARG A 139 8.11 12.08 25.98
C ARG A 139 7.02 11.84 24.94
N GLY A 140 7.32 11.05 23.90
CA GLY A 140 6.36 10.73 22.86
C GLY A 140 5.13 9.99 23.41
N THR A 141 5.33 9.04 24.33
CA THR A 141 4.24 8.34 24.99
C THR A 141 3.40 9.28 25.86
N GLU A 142 4.05 10.12 26.69
CA GLU A 142 3.35 11.10 27.54
C GLU A 142 2.55 12.11 26.71
N LEU A 143 3.16 12.66 25.64
CA LEU A 143 2.49 13.60 24.73
C LEU A 143 1.29 12.94 24.04
N TRP A 144 1.41 11.67 23.64
CA TRP A 144 0.31 10.92 23.03
C TRP A 144 -0.86 10.77 24.00
N GLU A 145 -0.59 10.38 25.25
CA GLU A 145 -1.60 10.25 26.31
C GLU A 145 -2.29 11.57 26.64
N MET A 146 -1.58 12.69 26.50
CA MET A 146 -2.12 14.04 26.67
C MET A 146 -2.91 14.55 25.46
N GLY A 147 -3.02 13.79 24.36
CA GLY A 147 -3.67 14.21 23.12
C GLY A 147 -2.86 15.18 22.24
N MET A 148 -1.58 15.39 22.56
CA MET A 148 -0.64 16.22 21.79
C MET A 148 -0.03 15.36 20.66
N TYR A 149 -0.88 14.97 19.71
CA TYR A 149 -0.54 13.95 18.71
C TYR A 149 0.55 14.39 17.74
N ASP A 150 0.58 15.65 17.31
CA ASP A 150 1.61 16.16 16.40
C ASP A 150 2.97 16.19 17.06
N GLU A 151 3.07 16.62 18.31
CA GLU A 151 4.31 16.66 19.09
C GLU A 151 4.78 15.24 19.41
N ALA A 152 3.90 14.35 19.82
CA ALA A 152 4.20 12.94 20.04
C ALA A 152 4.78 12.29 18.78
N ARG A 153 4.16 12.55 17.62
CA ARG A 153 4.63 12.06 16.34
C ARG A 153 6.05 12.52 16.03
N LEU A 154 6.40 13.78 16.30
CA LEU A 154 7.75 14.29 16.06
C LEU A 154 8.81 13.56 16.91
N GLU A 155 8.53 13.27 18.17
CA GLU A 155 9.41 12.50 19.04
C GLU A 155 9.61 11.08 18.51
N PHE A 156 8.53 10.40 18.15
CA PHE A 156 8.60 9.04 17.61
C PHE A 156 9.25 8.96 16.23
N GLU A 157 9.05 9.94 15.33
CA GLU A 157 9.74 9.98 14.05
C GLU A 157 11.25 10.18 14.23
N SER A 158 11.67 11.07 15.14
CA SER A 158 13.08 11.24 15.48
C SER A 158 13.69 9.95 16.06
N LEU A 159 12.94 9.23 16.90
CA LEU A 159 13.39 7.94 17.43
C LEU A 159 13.49 6.91 16.31
N ARG A 160 12.47 6.79 15.46
CA ARG A 160 12.42 5.87 14.32
C ARG A 160 13.62 6.05 13.38
N GLU A 161 13.96 7.29 13.07
CA GLU A 161 15.15 7.60 12.26
C GLU A 161 16.45 7.12 12.92
N SER A 162 16.61 7.36 14.22
CA SER A 162 17.82 6.97 14.94
C SER A 162 18.02 5.47 15.07
N VAL A 163 16.93 4.67 15.07
CA VAL A 163 16.98 3.20 15.16
C VAL A 163 16.84 2.51 13.80
N SER A 164 16.82 3.26 12.70
CA SER A 164 16.57 2.76 11.36
C SER A 164 17.57 1.70 10.87
N ILE A 165 18.73 1.60 11.47
CA ILE A 165 19.73 0.56 11.17
C ILE A 165 19.57 -0.70 12.03
N SER A 166 18.72 -0.68 13.07
CA SER A 166 18.47 -1.78 13.98
C SER A 166 17.13 -2.47 13.63
N PRO A 167 17.15 -3.70 13.12
CA PRO A 167 15.90 -4.41 12.81
C PRO A 167 15.07 -4.72 14.05
N THR A 168 15.72 -5.02 15.18
CA THR A 168 15.05 -5.31 16.45
C THR A 168 14.33 -4.07 17.00
N ASP A 169 15.03 -2.94 17.03
CA ASP A 169 14.44 -1.72 17.57
C ASP A 169 13.36 -1.15 16.63
N SER A 170 13.56 -1.25 15.31
CA SER A 170 12.51 -0.92 14.34
C SER A 170 11.26 -1.79 14.52
N PHE A 171 11.42 -3.10 14.78
CA PHE A 171 10.31 -4.01 15.03
C PHE A 171 9.59 -3.69 16.35
N ARG A 172 10.35 -3.49 17.44
CA ARG A 172 9.81 -3.13 18.76
C ARG A 172 9.06 -1.79 18.73
N LEU A 173 9.69 -0.78 18.13
CA LEU A 173 9.07 0.54 17.97
C LEU A 173 7.79 0.45 17.13
N GLY A 174 7.82 -0.28 16.00
CA GLY A 174 6.65 -0.49 15.16
C GLY A 174 5.48 -1.12 15.92
N ASN A 175 5.74 -2.12 16.77
CA ASN A 175 4.72 -2.74 17.62
C ASN A 175 4.17 -1.77 18.68
N HIS A 176 5.02 -0.97 19.31
CA HIS A 176 4.58 0.05 20.26
C HIS A 176 3.67 1.09 19.58
N LEU A 177 4.11 1.63 18.45
CA LEU A 177 3.36 2.62 17.69
C LEU A 177 2.02 2.08 17.18
N LEU A 178 1.99 0.80 16.77
CA LEU A 178 0.75 0.11 16.42
C LEU A 178 -0.21 0.05 17.61
N GLY A 179 0.33 -0.31 18.79
CA GLY A 179 -0.44 -0.44 20.02
C GLY A 179 -1.07 0.86 20.52
N ILE A 180 -0.40 2.00 20.32
CA ILE A 180 -0.95 3.32 20.68
C ILE A 180 -1.82 3.94 19.59
N GLY A 181 -1.89 3.36 18.38
CA GLY A 181 -2.70 3.86 17.26
C GLY A 181 -1.99 4.89 16.37
N LEU A 182 -0.66 5.05 16.48
CA LEU A 182 0.14 5.88 15.56
C LEU A 182 0.51 5.05 14.31
N TYR A 183 -0.51 4.74 13.50
CA TYR A 183 -0.44 3.75 12.43
C TYR A 183 0.56 4.09 11.34
N ARG A 184 0.61 5.34 10.89
CA ARG A 184 1.56 5.78 9.86
C ARG A 184 3.00 5.48 10.25
N SER A 185 3.41 5.87 11.45
CA SER A 185 4.76 5.65 11.95
C SER A 185 5.04 4.16 12.19
N ALA A 186 4.04 3.38 12.63
CA ALA A 186 4.13 1.93 12.73
C ALA A 186 4.37 1.27 11.36
N ILE A 187 3.64 1.69 10.32
CA ILE A 187 3.81 1.24 8.92
C ILE A 187 5.26 1.47 8.45
N PHE A 188 5.81 2.65 8.70
CA PHE A 188 7.18 2.96 8.31
C PHE A 188 8.22 2.17 9.10
N ALA A 189 8.03 1.97 10.41
CA ALA A 189 8.92 1.15 11.23
C ALA A 189 8.94 -0.32 10.77
N MET A 190 7.78 -0.90 10.48
CA MET A 190 7.68 -2.26 9.96
C MET A 190 8.23 -2.41 8.53
N ARG A 191 8.02 -1.41 7.68
CA ARG A 191 8.65 -1.37 6.37
C ARG A 191 10.17 -1.34 6.48
N GLN A 192 10.73 -0.64 7.47
CA GLN A 192 12.17 -0.58 7.70
C GLN A 192 12.76 -1.95 8.00
N VAL A 193 12.06 -2.80 8.78
CA VAL A 193 12.47 -4.19 9.02
C VAL A 193 12.58 -4.96 7.71
N LEU A 194 11.60 -4.83 6.82
CA LEU A 194 11.63 -5.48 5.50
C LEU A 194 12.76 -4.93 4.62
N THR A 195 13.02 -3.62 4.66
CA THR A 195 14.13 -2.99 3.94
C THR A 195 15.49 -3.56 4.38
N LEU A 196 15.70 -3.68 5.69
CA LEU A 196 16.92 -4.28 6.24
C LEU A 196 17.07 -5.77 5.90
N ALA A 197 15.96 -6.46 5.69
CA ALA A 197 15.94 -7.85 5.22
C ALA A 197 16.09 -7.98 3.68
N GLY A 198 16.16 -6.87 2.93
CA GLY A 198 16.17 -6.88 1.46
C GLY A 198 14.83 -7.26 0.82
N GLN A 199 13.72 -7.09 1.55
CA GLN A 199 12.36 -7.50 1.14
C GLN A 199 11.36 -6.33 1.11
N ASP A 200 11.81 -5.13 0.75
CA ASP A 200 10.99 -3.92 0.76
C ASP A 200 10.11 -3.72 -0.49
N SER A 201 10.41 -4.41 -1.61
CA SER A 201 9.52 -4.41 -2.77
C SER A 201 8.20 -5.13 -2.45
N GLN A 202 7.13 -4.80 -3.18
CA GLN A 202 5.83 -5.42 -2.95
C GLN A 202 5.89 -6.94 -3.11
N SER A 203 6.47 -7.43 -4.20
CA SER A 203 6.59 -8.86 -4.48
C SER A 203 7.50 -9.58 -3.49
N ALA A 204 8.65 -9.00 -3.13
CA ALA A 204 9.56 -9.58 -2.13
C ALA A 204 8.90 -9.65 -0.74
N SER A 205 8.11 -8.67 -0.35
CA SER A 205 7.42 -8.65 0.95
C SER A 205 6.40 -9.78 1.13
N LEU A 206 5.93 -10.40 0.05
CA LEU A 206 5.04 -11.56 0.11
C LEU A 206 5.75 -12.83 0.62
N THR A 207 7.08 -12.85 0.64
CA THR A 207 7.88 -13.96 1.19
C THR A 207 8.15 -13.82 2.69
N ALA A 208 7.91 -12.63 3.25
CA ALA A 208 7.94 -12.37 4.69
C ALA A 208 6.64 -12.83 5.36
N PRO A 209 6.62 -12.98 6.70
CA PRO A 209 5.38 -13.24 7.43
C PRO A 209 4.27 -12.24 7.10
N PRO A 210 3.01 -12.69 6.96
CA PRO A 210 1.86 -11.84 6.61
C PRO A 210 1.69 -10.64 7.54
N TYR A 211 2.12 -10.72 8.79
CA TYR A 211 2.10 -9.67 9.79
C TYR A 211 2.57 -8.32 9.26
N PHE A 212 3.73 -8.29 8.58
CA PHE A 212 4.30 -7.05 8.03
C PHE A 212 3.37 -6.40 6.99
N ASN A 213 2.77 -7.20 6.12
CA ASN A 213 1.84 -6.70 5.12
C ASN A 213 0.48 -6.34 5.73
N HIS A 214 -0.01 -7.08 6.74
CA HIS A 214 -1.22 -6.71 7.48
C HIS A 214 -1.06 -5.42 8.29
N ILE A 215 0.16 -5.03 8.68
CA ILE A 215 0.40 -3.68 9.21
C ILE A 215 0.51 -2.64 8.10
N ARG A 216 1.24 -2.92 7.02
CA ARG A 216 1.43 -1.98 5.89
C ARG A 216 0.12 -1.63 5.16
N TYR A 217 -0.81 -2.58 5.10
CA TYR A 217 -2.12 -2.50 4.46
C TYR A 217 -3.22 -2.80 5.48
N GLY A 218 -3.07 -2.24 6.69
CA GLY A 218 -3.90 -2.58 7.84
C GLY A 218 -5.36 -2.18 7.67
N LEU A 219 -6.20 -2.89 8.41
CA LEU A 219 -7.65 -2.66 8.47
C LEU A 219 -7.97 -1.82 9.71
N TYR A 220 -7.25 -0.71 9.88
CA TYR A 220 -7.43 0.19 11.02
C TYR A 220 -8.79 0.90 10.92
N TYR A 221 -9.38 1.24 12.07
CA TYR A 221 -10.76 1.75 12.14
C TYR A 221 -11.81 0.78 11.56
N HIS A 222 -11.51 -0.53 11.65
CA HIS A 222 -12.27 -1.61 11.03
C HIS A 222 -13.78 -1.45 11.20
N ASP A 223 -14.25 -1.38 12.45
CA ASP A 223 -15.69 -1.39 12.75
C ASP A 223 -16.42 -0.18 12.14
N LEU A 224 -15.78 1.00 12.22
CA LEU A 224 -16.31 2.22 11.60
C LEU A 224 -16.42 2.08 10.09
N ILE A 225 -15.37 1.55 9.43
CA ILE A 225 -15.33 1.44 7.98
C ILE A 225 -16.31 0.37 7.50
N ILE A 226 -16.40 -0.77 8.17
CA ILE A 226 -17.33 -1.84 7.80
C ILE A 226 -18.77 -1.35 7.95
N GLU A 227 -19.11 -0.73 9.07
CA GLU A 227 -20.46 -0.18 9.31
C GLU A 227 -20.87 0.81 8.22
N GLN A 228 -20.02 1.79 7.92
CA GLN A 228 -20.34 2.82 6.93
C GLN A 228 -20.34 2.24 5.49
N SER A 229 -19.44 1.32 5.19
CA SER A 229 -19.42 0.65 3.89
C SER A 229 -20.70 -0.12 3.63
N GLN A 230 -21.23 -0.83 4.65
CA GLN A 230 -22.50 -1.54 4.56
C GLN A 230 -23.68 -0.58 4.41
N ALA A 231 -23.71 0.50 5.21
CA ALA A 231 -24.79 1.48 5.18
C ALA A 231 -24.95 2.16 3.82
N TYR A 232 -23.86 2.38 3.10
CA TYR A 232 -23.85 3.08 1.81
C TYR A 232 -23.60 2.16 0.60
N GLY A 233 -23.50 0.86 0.78
CA GLY A 233 -23.28 -0.11 -0.31
C GLY A 233 -21.92 0.04 -0.98
N LEU A 234 -20.88 0.45 -0.23
CA LEU A 234 -19.53 0.64 -0.70
C LEU A 234 -18.67 -0.61 -0.42
N ASP A 235 -17.67 -0.85 -1.25
CA ASP A 235 -16.67 -1.87 -0.98
C ASP A 235 -15.73 -1.41 0.16
N PRO A 236 -15.66 -2.11 1.30
CA PRO A 236 -14.81 -1.72 2.41
C PRO A 236 -13.33 -1.69 2.04
N ILE A 237 -12.84 -2.58 1.16
CA ILE A 237 -11.45 -2.58 0.71
C ILE A 237 -11.12 -1.31 -0.08
N PHE A 238 -12.08 -0.81 -0.87
CA PHE A 238 -11.92 0.47 -1.55
C PHE A 238 -11.77 1.61 -0.53
N ILE A 239 -12.61 1.66 0.50
CA ILE A 239 -12.53 2.70 1.55
C ILE A 239 -11.22 2.62 2.33
N PHE A 240 -10.78 1.41 2.74
CA PHE A 240 -9.46 1.21 3.36
C PHE A 240 -8.33 1.72 2.46
N SER A 241 -8.42 1.46 1.16
CA SER A 241 -7.39 1.89 0.18
C SER A 241 -7.33 3.41 0.03
N VAL A 242 -8.50 4.08 0.00
CA VAL A 242 -8.59 5.55 -0.03
C VAL A 242 -7.97 6.15 1.23
N ILE A 243 -8.39 5.70 2.42
CA ILE A 243 -7.87 6.20 3.70
C ILE A 243 -6.34 5.99 3.78
N ARG A 244 -5.88 4.83 3.36
CA ARG A 244 -4.44 4.55 3.32
C ARG A 244 -3.70 5.52 2.41
N GLN A 245 -4.23 5.81 1.23
CA GLN A 245 -3.63 6.74 0.27
C GLN A 245 -3.62 8.18 0.79
N GLU A 246 -4.69 8.61 1.44
CA GLU A 246 -4.87 9.99 1.88
C GLU A 246 -4.07 10.33 3.14
N SER A 247 -4.05 9.45 4.13
CA SER A 247 -3.46 9.76 5.45
C SER A 247 -2.54 8.69 6.01
N LEU A 248 -2.43 7.50 5.41
CA LEU A 248 -1.87 6.31 6.06
C LEU A 248 -2.52 6.03 7.43
N PHE A 249 -3.83 6.25 7.51
CA PHE A 249 -4.65 6.08 8.73
C PHE A 249 -4.33 7.05 9.87
N GLU A 250 -3.69 8.18 9.61
CA GLU A 250 -3.40 9.21 10.60
C GLU A 250 -4.58 10.18 10.72
N GLY A 251 -5.46 9.94 11.70
CA GLY A 251 -6.74 10.66 11.82
C GLY A 251 -6.64 12.14 12.18
N PHE A 252 -5.53 12.58 12.76
CA PHE A 252 -5.30 13.98 13.18
C PHE A 252 -4.52 14.80 12.14
N VAL A 253 -4.05 14.19 11.05
CA VAL A 253 -3.19 14.86 10.07
C VAL A 253 -3.92 15.98 9.32
N LYS A 254 -3.18 17.06 9.08
CA LYS A 254 -3.62 18.20 8.28
C LYS A 254 -2.62 18.48 7.16
N SER A 255 -3.10 18.59 5.93
CA SER A 255 -2.26 18.94 4.79
C SER A 255 -1.97 20.44 4.71
N THR A 256 -0.99 20.82 3.91
CA THR A 256 -0.69 22.25 3.61
C THR A 256 -1.85 22.97 2.92
N ALA A 257 -2.70 22.26 2.20
CA ALA A 257 -3.93 22.79 1.59
C ALA A 257 -5.13 22.81 2.57
N GLY A 258 -4.92 22.45 3.83
CA GLY A 258 -5.96 22.46 4.86
C GLY A 258 -6.91 21.26 4.80
N ALA A 259 -6.56 20.18 4.09
CA ALA A 259 -7.32 18.93 4.16
C ALA A 259 -7.11 18.25 5.51
N HIS A 260 -8.14 17.62 6.08
CA HIS A 260 -8.15 17.07 7.43
C HIS A 260 -8.54 15.60 7.48
N GLY A 261 -7.93 14.88 8.42
CA GLY A 261 -8.36 13.58 8.90
C GLY A 261 -8.08 12.43 7.94
N LEU A 262 -8.73 11.30 8.21
CA LEU A 262 -8.49 10.03 7.53
C LEU A 262 -8.61 10.10 6.00
N MET A 263 -9.59 10.84 5.50
CA MET A 263 -9.89 10.95 4.06
C MET A 263 -9.46 12.29 3.46
N GLN A 264 -8.70 13.12 4.19
CA GLN A 264 -8.16 14.41 3.75
C GLN A 264 -9.22 15.30 3.09
N VAL A 265 -10.35 15.51 3.77
CA VAL A 265 -11.43 16.36 3.27
C VAL A 265 -11.04 17.82 3.46
N ILE A 266 -11.05 18.62 2.38
CA ILE A 266 -10.82 20.06 2.46
C ILE A 266 -12.07 20.78 2.99
N PRO A 267 -11.93 21.91 3.72
CA PRO A 267 -13.06 22.61 4.34
C PRO A 267 -14.19 22.98 3.38
N ALA A 268 -13.88 23.36 2.14
CA ALA A 268 -14.89 23.69 1.13
C ALA A 268 -15.76 22.47 0.78
N THR A 269 -15.15 21.31 0.57
CA THR A 269 -15.88 20.06 0.31
C THR A 269 -16.69 19.63 1.54
N GLY A 270 -16.13 19.75 2.74
CA GLY A 270 -16.85 19.45 3.99
C GLY A 270 -18.09 20.36 4.18
N GLY A 271 -17.95 21.64 3.88
CA GLY A 271 -19.07 22.60 3.93
C GLY A 271 -20.15 22.29 2.89
N GLN A 272 -19.78 21.90 1.67
CA GLN A 272 -20.72 21.48 0.64
C GLN A 272 -21.50 20.23 1.10
N ILE A 273 -20.79 19.18 1.55
CA ILE A 273 -21.42 17.94 2.04
C ILE A 273 -22.39 18.24 3.20
N ALA A 274 -21.97 19.06 4.16
CA ALA A 274 -22.83 19.44 5.28
C ALA A 274 -24.11 20.16 4.81
N SER A 275 -24.03 21.00 3.79
CA SER A 275 -25.19 21.70 3.22
C SER A 275 -26.13 20.79 2.43
N GLU A 276 -25.62 19.69 1.87
CA GLU A 276 -26.42 18.71 1.13
C GLU A 276 -27.12 17.70 2.05
N LEU A 277 -26.57 17.47 3.26
CA LEU A 277 -27.13 16.55 4.24
C LEU A 277 -28.14 17.20 5.20
N ASN A 278 -28.23 18.52 5.24
CA ASN A 278 -29.21 19.29 6.02
C ASN A 278 -30.40 19.75 5.13
#